data_8c17353201c01558a8648cbf916676c6
#
_entry.id   8c17353201c01558a8648cbf916676c6
#
_cell.length_a   1.000
_cell.length_b   1.000
_cell.length_c   1.000
_cell.angle_alpha   90.00
_cell.angle_beta   90.00
_cell.angle_gamma   90.00
#
_symmetry.space_group_name_H-M   'P 1'
#
loop_
_entity.id
_entity.type
_entity.pdbx_description
1 polymer ?
#
loop_
_entity_poly.entity_id
_entity_poly.type
_entity_poly.pdbx_seq_one_letter_code
_entity_poly.pdbx_strand_id
1 'polypeptide(L)'
;MPNAVTAGYLPAPPSSSRERANPVWARYLAAGAVAVLLYLLLGPAGPLPFAAPMIVPFALLSGSAMVALLVGIRTWRPQDPRPWQLLAAGQLVLVLSQLARWALSAFFGLRPQPSLSDVAYIVVRDPLLMLALLLMVRRRTPGRDRAGLIDALIVATSIGVVYWVFLIDPAVQSQGLSLLRRLTLLGYPIMDLLLLVVGARLLVGAGARKQSFYLLVAALATSLVADSFYSMLQMLDTWPPAPMTRQLIEGCCLASQLLLGAAALHPSMRTLTEPATPADHPCPRTRLRRLAVLAALSLLAPAVLVIQDIGHDTIDARAIAAAWVVLFLLLVVRMADLLWELDDGTIRLRAQGEKLRAAVAELERLEGDRRKLLDLTMRSAEEERSRLAAELHDGPIQRLTALGYTLDEARITLEVGNLHHGLDVLGTAHHVLATEISELRRLMSALRPPVLDERGLVLALRDLIDAFQRQTGIACTLMGTRDVRLDPDRETVLYRVVQEALTNVAKHSGASRVTVYLRADEGQVETRVSDDGIGFDALHAGELANRGHYGLAGMRERVELAGGSYRLISAPGYGTVVQARVPYQRVPV
;
A
#
# COMPACT_ATOMS: atom_id res chain seq x y z
N MET A 1 -8.34 16.13 15.02
CA MET A 1 -7.04 15.76 14.42
C MET A 1 -7.23 15.58 12.94
N PRO A 2 -6.58 16.37 12.10
CA PRO A 2 -6.84 16.42 10.68
C PRO A 2 -5.88 15.53 9.88
N ASN A 3 -6.42 14.91 8.89
CA ASN A 3 -5.90 14.53 7.56
C ASN A 3 -4.38 14.70 7.33
N ALA A 4 -3.66 13.60 7.46
CA ALA A 4 -2.40 13.43 6.75
C ALA A 4 -2.73 13.15 5.27
N VAL A 5 -2.43 14.12 4.45
CA VAL A 5 -2.41 14.05 2.99
C VAL A 5 -1.51 12.87 2.61
N THR A 6 -2.11 11.85 2.01
CA THR A 6 -1.41 10.77 1.33
C THR A 6 -0.64 11.37 0.16
N ALA A 7 0.64 11.65 0.39
CA ALA A 7 1.59 11.82 -0.69
C ALA A 7 1.56 10.54 -1.53
N GLY A 8 1.09 10.65 -2.76
CA GLY A 8 1.02 9.56 -3.70
C GLY A 8 2.41 8.95 -3.90
N TYR A 9 2.59 7.74 -3.40
CA TYR A 9 3.70 6.87 -3.77
C TYR A 9 3.45 6.48 -5.24
N LEU A 10 4.02 7.25 -6.15
CA LEU A 10 4.22 6.78 -7.52
C LEU A 10 5.13 5.55 -7.41
N PRO A 11 4.71 4.36 -7.86
CA PRO A 11 5.58 3.20 -7.89
C PRO A 11 6.77 3.57 -8.79
N ALA A 12 7.98 3.36 -8.28
CA ALA A 12 9.20 3.49 -9.07
C ALA A 12 9.02 2.71 -10.38
N PRO A 13 9.42 3.25 -11.53
CA PRO A 13 9.26 2.57 -12.82
C PRO A 13 9.91 1.18 -12.73
N PRO A 14 9.27 0.15 -13.29
CA PRO A 14 9.75 -1.22 -13.19
C PRO A 14 11.18 -1.31 -13.71
N SER A 15 12.07 -1.90 -12.92
CA SER A 15 13.49 -2.14 -13.21
C SER A 15 13.74 -3.09 -14.41
N SER A 16 12.74 -3.26 -15.27
CA SER A 16 12.70 -4.22 -16.37
C SER A 16 13.74 -4.00 -17.48
N SER A 17 14.32 -2.81 -17.59
CA SER A 17 15.34 -2.52 -18.61
C SER A 17 16.75 -3.00 -18.23
N ARG A 18 17.11 -3.03 -16.93
CA ARG A 18 18.40 -3.53 -16.45
C ARG A 18 18.46 -5.07 -16.33
N GLU A 19 17.33 -5.75 -16.12
CA GLU A 19 17.28 -7.22 -16.06
C GLU A 19 17.56 -7.89 -17.42
N ARG A 20 17.23 -7.24 -18.53
CA ARG A 20 17.47 -7.77 -19.90
C ARG A 20 18.89 -7.56 -20.42
N ALA A 21 19.72 -6.75 -19.76
CA ALA A 21 20.97 -6.25 -20.32
C ALA A 21 22.26 -6.92 -19.79
N ASN A 22 22.20 -7.98 -18.96
CA ASN A 22 23.43 -8.61 -18.50
C ASN A 22 23.58 -10.05 -19.00
N PRO A 23 24.26 -10.27 -20.14
CA PRO A 23 24.44 -11.59 -20.75
C PRO A 23 25.47 -12.47 -20.05
N VAL A 24 26.07 -12.05 -18.91
CA VAL A 24 27.18 -12.77 -18.28
C VAL A 24 26.78 -14.18 -17.87
N TRP A 25 25.62 -14.36 -17.21
CA TRP A 25 25.12 -15.68 -16.82
C TRP A 25 24.82 -16.57 -18.03
N ALA A 26 24.28 -15.99 -19.12
CA ALA A 26 23.96 -16.73 -20.32
C ALA A 26 25.23 -17.15 -21.07
N ARG A 27 26.24 -16.27 -21.13
CA ARG A 27 27.56 -16.58 -21.70
C ARG A 27 28.27 -17.64 -20.87
N TYR A 28 28.22 -17.54 -19.55
CA TYR A 28 28.77 -18.56 -18.65
C TYR A 28 28.10 -19.91 -18.87
N LEU A 29 26.76 -19.95 -18.95
CA LEU A 29 25.99 -21.16 -19.20
C LEU A 29 26.30 -21.74 -20.60
N ALA A 30 26.37 -20.92 -21.63
CA ALA A 30 26.69 -21.35 -22.99
C ALA A 30 28.13 -21.92 -23.09
N ALA A 31 29.12 -21.21 -22.55
CA ALA A 31 30.50 -21.67 -22.56
C ALA A 31 30.68 -22.96 -21.76
N GLY A 32 30.06 -23.07 -20.59
CA GLY A 32 30.07 -24.27 -19.77
C GLY A 32 29.33 -25.45 -20.41
N ALA A 33 28.18 -25.19 -21.09
CA ALA A 33 27.47 -26.23 -21.84
C ALA A 33 28.30 -26.79 -22.98
N VAL A 34 29.04 -25.94 -23.71
CA VAL A 34 29.99 -26.38 -24.74
C VAL A 34 31.10 -27.24 -24.10
N ALA A 35 31.63 -26.82 -22.96
CA ALA A 35 32.68 -27.60 -22.26
C ALA A 35 32.15 -28.97 -21.80
N VAL A 36 30.94 -29.06 -21.24
CA VAL A 36 30.30 -30.34 -20.85
C VAL A 36 30.04 -31.21 -22.08
N LEU A 37 29.54 -30.61 -23.18
CA LEU A 37 29.31 -31.34 -24.43
C LEU A 37 30.58 -31.89 -25.02
N LEU A 38 31.65 -31.08 -25.07
CA LEU A 38 32.97 -31.53 -25.51
C LEU A 38 33.50 -32.69 -24.64
N TYR A 39 33.31 -32.61 -23.33
CA TYR A 39 33.68 -33.71 -22.42
C TYR A 39 32.90 -34.99 -22.74
N LEU A 40 31.60 -34.89 -23.02
CA LEU A 40 30.76 -36.03 -23.39
C LEU A 40 31.11 -36.62 -24.77
N LEU A 41 31.55 -35.80 -25.72
CA LEU A 41 31.85 -36.24 -27.09
C LEU A 41 33.27 -36.81 -27.21
N LEU A 42 34.25 -36.16 -26.57
CA LEU A 42 35.66 -36.53 -26.70
C LEU A 42 36.07 -37.67 -25.75
N GLY A 43 35.29 -37.88 -24.67
CA GLY A 43 35.56 -38.88 -23.67
C GLY A 43 36.91 -38.68 -22.93
N PRO A 44 37.28 -39.62 -22.08
CA PRO A 44 38.58 -39.61 -21.39
C PRO A 44 39.77 -40.00 -22.31
N ALA A 45 39.60 -39.95 -23.60
CA ALA A 45 40.60 -40.42 -24.61
C ALA A 45 41.78 -39.42 -24.82
N GLY A 46 42.06 -38.52 -23.86
CA GLY A 46 43.23 -37.63 -23.93
C GLY A 46 44.49 -38.29 -23.37
N PRO A 47 45.68 -37.82 -23.77
CA PRO A 47 46.98 -38.35 -23.38
C PRO A 47 47.40 -38.08 -21.93
N LEU A 48 46.44 -37.75 -21.07
CA LEU A 48 46.67 -37.47 -19.64
C LEU A 48 46.69 -38.76 -18.80
N PRO A 49 47.57 -38.86 -17.80
CA PRO A 49 47.68 -40.07 -16.99
C PRO A 49 46.37 -40.42 -16.29
N PHE A 50 46.10 -41.72 -16.16
CA PHE A 50 44.88 -42.47 -15.80
C PHE A 50 43.89 -41.87 -14.76
N ALA A 51 44.26 -40.86 -13.98
CA ALA A 51 43.38 -40.22 -13.00
C ALA A 51 42.99 -38.79 -13.36
N ALA A 52 43.63 -38.16 -14.37
CA ALA A 52 43.44 -36.75 -14.70
C ALA A 52 42.19 -36.39 -15.51
N PRO A 53 41.61 -37.26 -16.38
CA PRO A 53 40.60 -36.83 -17.33
C PRO A 53 39.27 -36.41 -16.69
N MET A 54 38.97 -36.86 -15.48
CA MET A 54 37.77 -36.42 -14.75
C MET A 54 38.04 -35.30 -13.74
N ILE A 55 39.15 -35.38 -13.03
CA ILE A 55 39.46 -34.49 -11.90
C ILE A 55 39.62 -33.04 -12.38
N VAL A 56 40.29 -32.85 -13.52
CA VAL A 56 40.57 -31.51 -14.07
C VAL A 56 39.29 -30.80 -14.53
N PRO A 57 38.42 -31.38 -15.38
CA PRO A 57 37.16 -30.74 -15.77
C PRO A 57 36.26 -30.47 -14.56
N PHE A 58 36.20 -31.42 -13.60
CA PHE A 58 35.38 -31.26 -12.40
C PHE A 58 35.91 -30.16 -11.49
N ALA A 59 37.20 -30.08 -11.24
CA ALA A 59 37.80 -29.02 -10.44
C ALA A 59 37.66 -27.64 -11.09
N LEU A 60 37.82 -27.57 -12.43
CA LEU A 60 37.63 -26.33 -13.18
C LEU A 60 36.17 -25.83 -13.12
N LEU A 61 35.19 -26.68 -13.37
CA LEU A 61 33.77 -26.28 -13.35
C LEU A 61 33.30 -25.98 -11.93
N SER A 62 33.66 -26.79 -10.93
CA SER A 62 33.36 -26.51 -9.52
C SER A 62 34.05 -25.23 -9.03
N GLY A 63 35.30 -24.99 -9.42
CA GLY A 63 35.99 -23.73 -9.15
C GLY A 63 35.34 -22.54 -9.83
N SER A 64 34.91 -22.69 -11.11
CA SER A 64 34.20 -21.66 -11.81
C SER A 64 32.83 -21.34 -11.16
N ALA A 65 32.10 -22.34 -10.65
CA ALA A 65 30.86 -22.17 -9.92
C ALA A 65 31.09 -21.43 -8.59
N MET A 66 32.18 -21.74 -7.87
CA MET A 66 32.57 -21.00 -6.67
C MET A 66 32.86 -19.52 -6.99
N VAL A 67 33.64 -19.25 -8.02
CA VAL A 67 33.91 -17.87 -8.46
C VAL A 67 32.61 -17.17 -8.87
N ALA A 68 31.73 -17.85 -9.61
CA ALA A 68 30.41 -17.33 -10.02
C ALA A 68 29.55 -16.95 -8.81
N LEU A 69 29.53 -17.77 -7.75
CA LEU A 69 28.86 -17.50 -6.48
C LEU A 69 29.41 -16.23 -5.81
N LEU A 70 30.72 -16.10 -5.71
CA LEU A 70 31.36 -14.92 -5.09
C LEU A 70 31.14 -13.65 -5.91
N VAL A 71 31.22 -13.73 -7.24
CA VAL A 71 30.93 -12.62 -8.15
C VAL A 71 29.45 -12.22 -8.05
N GLY A 72 28.54 -13.19 -8.03
CA GLY A 72 27.11 -12.96 -7.87
C GLY A 72 26.79 -12.23 -6.56
N ILE A 73 27.35 -12.67 -5.43
CA ILE A 73 27.19 -12.02 -4.12
C ILE A 73 27.66 -10.55 -4.16
N ARG A 74 28.83 -10.30 -4.76
CA ARG A 74 29.39 -8.93 -4.86
C ARG A 74 28.59 -8.03 -5.79
N THR A 75 28.14 -8.56 -6.92
CA THR A 75 27.45 -7.81 -7.97
C THR A 75 26.00 -7.51 -7.60
N TRP A 76 25.27 -8.52 -7.14
CA TRP A 76 23.82 -8.41 -6.93
C TRP A 76 23.43 -8.09 -5.48
N ARG A 77 24.35 -8.20 -4.51
CA ARG A 77 24.18 -7.84 -3.09
C ARG A 77 22.85 -8.33 -2.51
N PRO A 78 22.62 -9.64 -2.40
CA PRO A 78 21.40 -10.19 -1.82
C PRO A 78 21.23 -9.68 -0.38
N GLN A 79 19.99 -9.53 0.09
CA GLN A 79 19.69 -9.06 1.46
C GLN A 79 20.34 -9.93 2.53
N ASP A 80 20.36 -11.26 2.31
CA ASP A 80 21.13 -12.19 3.14
C ASP A 80 22.12 -12.95 2.25
N PRO A 81 23.42 -12.65 2.34
CA PRO A 81 24.44 -13.35 1.57
C PRO A 81 24.80 -14.73 2.12
N ARG A 82 24.42 -15.06 3.38
CA ARG A 82 24.84 -16.30 4.08
C ARG A 82 24.51 -17.57 3.31
N PRO A 83 23.31 -17.78 2.76
CA PRO A 83 23.02 -18.98 1.98
C PRO A 83 23.97 -19.17 0.79
N TRP A 84 24.26 -18.10 0.08
CA TRP A 84 25.14 -18.11 -1.06
C TRP A 84 26.62 -18.31 -0.67
N GLN A 85 27.03 -17.79 0.49
CA GLN A 85 28.37 -18.01 1.06
C GLN A 85 28.55 -19.48 1.47
N LEU A 86 27.53 -20.11 2.06
CA LEU A 86 27.53 -21.52 2.40
C LEU A 86 27.66 -22.41 1.15
N LEU A 87 26.93 -22.06 0.08
CA LEU A 87 27.07 -22.72 -1.21
C LEU A 87 28.51 -22.58 -1.76
N ALA A 88 29.10 -21.39 -1.68
CA ALA A 88 30.48 -21.15 -2.12
C ALA A 88 31.49 -21.94 -1.27
N ALA A 89 31.27 -22.01 0.05
CA ALA A 89 32.11 -22.83 0.94
C ALA A 89 32.00 -24.32 0.61
N GLY A 90 30.79 -24.83 0.32
CA GLY A 90 30.59 -26.20 -0.15
C GLY A 90 31.33 -26.49 -1.46
N GLN A 91 31.34 -25.56 -2.42
CA GLN A 91 32.11 -25.69 -3.65
C GLN A 91 33.62 -25.68 -3.41
N LEU A 92 34.11 -24.86 -2.48
CA LEU A 92 35.52 -24.86 -2.09
C LEU A 92 35.94 -26.21 -1.52
N VAL A 93 35.12 -26.77 -0.60
CA VAL A 93 35.37 -28.11 -0.02
C VAL A 93 35.47 -29.18 -1.13
N LEU A 94 34.54 -29.10 -2.10
CA LEU A 94 34.51 -30.03 -3.23
C LEU A 94 35.80 -29.93 -4.08
N VAL A 95 36.23 -28.73 -4.44
CA VAL A 95 37.46 -28.50 -5.20
C VAL A 95 38.67 -29.02 -4.45
N LEU A 96 38.80 -28.65 -3.15
CA LEU A 96 39.93 -29.06 -2.33
C LEU A 96 40.00 -30.58 -2.15
N SER A 97 38.85 -31.24 -1.92
CA SER A 97 38.80 -32.70 -1.76
C SER A 97 39.16 -33.44 -3.05
N GLN A 98 38.79 -32.93 -4.21
CA GLN A 98 39.17 -33.51 -5.50
C GLN A 98 40.65 -33.31 -5.79
N LEU A 99 41.20 -32.13 -5.49
CA LEU A 99 42.65 -31.90 -5.62
C LEU A 99 43.45 -32.77 -4.67
N ALA A 100 43.00 -32.96 -3.42
CA ALA A 100 43.66 -33.86 -2.46
C ALA A 100 43.61 -35.32 -2.94
N ARG A 101 42.48 -35.79 -3.48
CA ARG A 101 42.36 -37.12 -4.07
C ARG A 101 43.31 -37.30 -5.26
N TRP A 102 43.42 -36.29 -6.12
CA TRP A 102 44.36 -36.30 -7.23
C TRP A 102 45.81 -36.36 -6.73
N ALA A 103 46.19 -35.54 -5.77
CA ALA A 103 47.55 -35.52 -5.21
C ALA A 103 47.91 -36.85 -4.57
N LEU A 104 47.03 -37.45 -3.76
CA LEU A 104 47.23 -38.76 -3.16
C LEU A 104 47.45 -39.86 -4.22
N SER A 105 46.66 -39.83 -5.29
CA SER A 105 46.78 -40.79 -6.38
C SER A 105 48.05 -40.57 -7.23
N ALA A 106 48.39 -39.31 -7.55
CA ALA A 106 49.50 -38.96 -8.46
C ALA A 106 50.85 -39.07 -7.79
N PHE A 107 51.00 -38.62 -6.53
CA PHE A 107 52.30 -38.56 -5.86
C PHE A 107 52.57 -39.76 -4.97
N PHE A 108 51.52 -40.37 -4.38
CA PHE A 108 51.67 -41.45 -3.41
C PHE A 108 51.14 -42.80 -3.91
N GLY A 109 50.50 -42.84 -5.10
CA GLY A 109 49.88 -44.06 -5.62
C GLY A 109 48.70 -44.57 -4.78
N LEU A 110 48.27 -43.81 -3.77
CA LEU A 110 47.24 -44.22 -2.82
C LEU A 110 45.83 -43.98 -3.43
N ARG A 111 45.02 -45.03 -3.44
CA ARG A 111 43.63 -44.97 -3.88
C ARG A 111 42.71 -45.53 -2.79
N PRO A 112 42.58 -44.83 -1.67
CA PRO A 112 41.72 -45.29 -0.57
C PRO A 112 40.26 -45.38 -1.02
N GLN A 113 39.60 -46.41 -0.56
CA GLN A 113 38.13 -46.56 -0.73
C GLN A 113 37.50 -46.81 0.65
N PRO A 114 36.61 -45.92 1.11
CA PRO A 114 36.14 -44.69 0.45
C PRO A 114 37.24 -43.63 0.32
N SER A 115 37.12 -42.78 -0.68
CA SER A 115 38.10 -41.71 -0.90
C SER A 115 37.87 -40.54 0.08
N LEU A 116 38.91 -39.73 0.29
CA LEU A 116 38.78 -38.50 1.09
C LEU A 116 37.67 -37.56 0.54
N SER A 117 37.49 -37.58 -0.78
CA SER A 117 36.41 -36.77 -1.41
C SER A 117 35.02 -37.26 -1.05
N ASP A 118 34.80 -38.58 -0.89
CA ASP A 118 33.49 -39.12 -0.50
C ASP A 118 33.12 -38.67 0.92
N VAL A 119 34.09 -38.74 1.84
CA VAL A 119 33.88 -38.27 3.22
C VAL A 119 33.63 -36.76 3.27
N ALA A 120 34.41 -35.95 2.55
CA ALA A 120 34.24 -34.50 2.51
C ALA A 120 32.88 -34.10 1.89
N TYR A 121 32.43 -34.88 0.92
CA TYR A 121 31.14 -34.66 0.27
C TYR A 121 29.97 -34.86 1.25
N ILE A 122 29.89 -36.01 1.89
CA ILE A 122 28.80 -36.40 2.80
C ILE A 122 28.83 -35.61 4.10
N VAL A 123 30.04 -35.42 4.71
CA VAL A 123 30.14 -34.85 6.07
C VAL A 123 30.21 -33.32 6.07
N VAL A 124 30.68 -32.69 5.00
CA VAL A 124 30.90 -31.23 4.99
C VAL A 124 30.07 -30.54 3.92
N ARG A 125 30.22 -30.94 2.66
CA ARG A 125 29.57 -30.23 1.53
C ARG A 125 28.05 -30.30 1.57
N ASP A 126 27.47 -31.47 1.79
CA ASP A 126 26.04 -31.67 1.78
C ASP A 126 25.33 -31.03 2.98
N PRO A 127 25.84 -31.09 4.21
CA PRO A 127 25.33 -30.29 5.32
C PRO A 127 25.40 -28.77 5.08
N LEU A 128 26.46 -28.26 4.43
CA LEU A 128 26.54 -26.84 4.05
C LEU A 128 25.48 -26.47 3.02
N LEU A 129 25.27 -27.31 2.01
CA LEU A 129 24.24 -27.15 1.00
C LEU A 129 22.83 -27.18 1.63
N MET A 130 22.59 -28.17 2.50
CA MET A 130 21.34 -28.28 3.25
C MET A 130 21.05 -27.04 4.10
N LEU A 131 22.05 -26.55 4.83
CA LEU A 131 21.93 -25.35 5.65
C LEU A 131 21.65 -24.11 4.79
N ALA A 132 22.31 -23.97 3.64
CA ALA A 132 22.06 -22.90 2.69
C ALA A 132 20.59 -22.89 2.20
N LEU A 133 20.09 -24.07 1.80
CA LEU A 133 18.70 -24.21 1.35
C LEU A 133 17.70 -23.96 2.48
N LEU A 134 17.98 -24.44 3.69
CA LEU A 134 17.14 -24.18 4.87
C LEU A 134 17.05 -22.68 5.19
N LEU A 135 18.16 -21.96 5.10
CA LEU A 135 18.18 -20.52 5.30
C LEU A 135 17.36 -19.81 4.20
N MET A 136 17.46 -20.24 2.93
CA MET A 136 16.63 -19.70 1.84
C MET A 136 15.13 -19.94 2.11
N VAL A 137 14.76 -21.16 2.51
CA VAL A 137 13.38 -21.51 2.85
C VAL A 137 12.85 -20.64 4.01
N ARG A 138 13.62 -20.54 5.10
CA ARG A 138 13.24 -19.74 6.27
C ARG A 138 13.05 -18.25 5.94
N ARG A 139 13.86 -17.70 5.04
CA ARG A 139 13.73 -16.29 4.62
C ARG A 139 12.53 -16.04 3.72
N ARG A 140 12.25 -16.96 2.82
CA ARG A 140 11.11 -16.84 1.89
C ARG A 140 9.75 -17.03 2.57
N THR A 141 9.70 -17.90 3.59
CA THR A 141 8.47 -18.22 4.33
C THR A 141 8.68 -17.99 5.83
N PRO A 142 8.62 -16.73 6.31
CA PRO A 142 8.89 -16.39 7.71
C PRO A 142 7.84 -16.88 8.72
N GLY A 143 6.79 -17.58 8.30
CA GLY A 143 5.77 -18.20 9.15
C GLY A 143 5.88 -19.72 9.24
N ARG A 144 5.04 -20.34 10.08
CA ARG A 144 4.85 -21.80 10.11
C ARG A 144 4.05 -22.24 8.87
N ASP A 145 4.73 -22.40 7.74
CA ASP A 145 4.15 -23.01 6.54
C ASP A 145 4.03 -24.53 6.73
N ARG A 146 2.98 -24.95 7.45
CA ARG A 146 2.65 -26.37 7.69
C ARG A 146 2.35 -27.11 6.39
N ALA A 147 1.61 -26.46 5.52
CA ALA A 147 1.21 -27.02 4.24
C ALA A 147 2.42 -27.35 3.36
N GLY A 148 3.37 -26.44 3.22
CA GLY A 148 4.60 -26.66 2.48
C GLY A 148 5.48 -27.73 3.10
N LEU A 149 5.47 -27.88 4.43
CA LEU A 149 6.20 -28.96 5.10
C LEU A 149 5.58 -30.34 4.81
N ILE A 150 4.25 -30.47 4.90
CA ILE A 150 3.54 -31.71 4.63
C ILE A 150 3.77 -32.15 3.18
N ASP A 151 3.65 -31.20 2.24
CA ASP A 151 3.90 -31.49 0.82
C ASP A 151 5.34 -31.94 0.55
N ALA A 152 6.32 -31.32 1.21
CA ALA A 152 7.72 -31.74 1.12
C ALA A 152 7.95 -33.15 1.72
N LEU A 153 7.28 -33.47 2.83
CA LEU A 153 7.32 -34.81 3.43
C LEU A 153 6.66 -35.86 2.54
N ILE A 154 5.55 -35.55 1.87
CA ILE A 154 4.93 -36.45 0.89
C ILE A 154 5.93 -36.79 -0.23
N VAL A 155 6.56 -35.76 -0.82
CA VAL A 155 7.56 -35.96 -1.89
C VAL A 155 8.73 -36.82 -1.39
N ALA A 156 9.26 -36.47 -0.21
CA ALA A 156 10.42 -37.17 0.36
C ALA A 156 10.10 -38.62 0.72
N THR A 157 8.95 -38.90 1.32
CA THR A 157 8.54 -40.27 1.64
C THR A 157 8.29 -41.09 0.38
N SER A 158 7.65 -40.50 -0.65
CA SER A 158 7.40 -41.17 -1.93
C SER A 158 8.70 -41.59 -2.63
N ILE A 159 9.68 -40.70 -2.71
CA ILE A 159 11.00 -40.99 -3.30
C ILE A 159 11.83 -41.84 -2.34
N GLY A 160 11.69 -41.63 -1.02
CA GLY A 160 12.36 -42.39 0.02
C GLY A 160 12.08 -43.89 -0.04
N VAL A 161 10.88 -44.32 -0.47
CA VAL A 161 10.58 -45.73 -0.71
C VAL A 161 11.45 -46.28 -1.82
N VAL A 162 11.62 -45.55 -2.91
CA VAL A 162 12.49 -45.94 -4.02
C VAL A 162 13.95 -46.06 -3.56
N TYR A 163 14.42 -45.08 -2.79
CA TYR A 163 15.76 -45.08 -2.21
C TYR A 163 15.97 -46.24 -1.22
N TRP A 164 14.97 -46.52 -0.39
CA TRP A 164 15.01 -47.65 0.54
C TRP A 164 15.19 -48.96 -0.21
N VAL A 165 14.33 -49.23 -1.15
CA VAL A 165 14.29 -50.51 -1.85
C VAL A 165 15.49 -50.72 -2.75
N PHE A 166 15.91 -49.73 -3.52
CA PHE A 166 16.95 -49.91 -4.53
C PHE A 166 18.37 -49.50 -4.09
N LEU A 167 18.50 -48.72 -3.00
CA LEU A 167 19.78 -48.18 -2.59
C LEU A 167 20.13 -48.50 -1.13
N ILE A 168 19.20 -48.34 -0.18
CA ILE A 168 19.50 -48.46 1.25
C ILE A 168 19.48 -49.93 1.69
N ASP A 169 18.41 -50.67 1.42
CA ASP A 169 18.27 -52.06 1.84
C ASP A 169 19.37 -52.96 1.26
N PRO A 170 19.70 -52.91 -0.05
CA PRO A 170 20.84 -53.68 -0.59
C PRO A 170 22.19 -53.32 0.07
N ALA A 171 22.40 -52.03 0.42
CA ALA A 171 23.60 -51.60 1.12
C ALA A 171 23.69 -52.12 2.55
N VAL A 172 22.58 -52.21 3.26
CA VAL A 172 22.50 -52.77 4.62
C VAL A 172 22.76 -54.27 4.61
N GLN A 173 22.20 -54.98 3.62
CA GLN A 173 22.31 -56.43 3.51
C GLN A 173 23.66 -56.92 2.93
N SER A 174 24.46 -56.02 2.32
CA SER A 174 25.75 -56.36 1.73
C SER A 174 26.72 -56.91 2.78
N GLN A 175 27.15 -58.20 2.60
CA GLN A 175 28.14 -58.88 3.44
C GLN A 175 29.57 -58.69 2.89
N GLY A 176 30.56 -58.58 3.79
CA GLY A 176 31.98 -58.50 3.39
C GLY A 176 32.54 -57.08 3.18
N LEU A 177 31.70 -56.03 3.24
CA LEU A 177 32.17 -54.65 3.16
C LEU A 177 32.72 -54.15 4.50
N SER A 178 33.82 -53.36 4.46
CA SER A 178 34.30 -52.67 5.66
C SER A 178 33.23 -51.68 6.17
N LEU A 179 33.20 -51.46 7.49
CA LEU A 179 32.24 -50.53 8.12
C LEU A 179 32.25 -49.16 7.47
N LEU A 180 33.46 -48.63 7.19
CA LEU A 180 33.63 -47.31 6.58
C LEU A 180 33.02 -47.24 5.16
N ARG A 181 33.24 -48.30 4.34
CA ARG A 181 32.66 -48.39 2.98
C ARG A 181 31.13 -48.49 3.03
N ARG A 182 30.58 -49.27 3.97
CA ARG A 182 29.12 -49.38 4.17
C ARG A 182 28.51 -48.05 4.60
N LEU A 183 29.14 -47.33 5.57
CA LEU A 183 28.70 -46.01 6.00
C LEU A 183 28.73 -45.00 4.86
N THR A 184 29.69 -45.04 3.98
CA THR A 184 29.77 -44.17 2.82
C THR A 184 28.66 -44.47 1.81
N LEU A 185 28.43 -45.75 1.49
CA LEU A 185 27.36 -46.18 0.58
C LEU A 185 25.97 -45.82 1.07
N LEU A 186 25.74 -45.85 2.39
CA LEU A 186 24.50 -45.41 3.01
C LEU A 186 24.41 -43.87 3.12
N GLY A 187 25.54 -43.21 3.25
CA GLY A 187 25.62 -41.75 3.44
C GLY A 187 25.07 -40.96 2.25
N TYR A 188 25.37 -41.38 1.03
CA TYR A 188 24.87 -40.73 -0.19
C TYR A 188 23.34 -40.73 -0.27
N PRO A 189 22.64 -41.89 -0.27
CA PRO A 189 21.20 -41.90 -0.34
C PRO A 189 20.49 -41.14 0.80
N ILE A 190 21.06 -41.21 2.02
CA ILE A 190 20.49 -40.52 3.19
C ILE A 190 20.63 -38.99 3.03
N MET A 191 21.80 -38.49 2.63
CA MET A 191 21.98 -37.06 2.39
C MET A 191 21.16 -36.55 1.22
N ASP A 192 21.07 -37.33 0.15
CA ASP A 192 20.18 -37.00 -0.99
C ASP A 192 18.74 -36.89 -0.58
N LEU A 193 18.26 -37.81 0.27
CA LEU A 193 16.88 -37.76 0.77
C LEU A 193 16.63 -36.51 1.65
N LEU A 194 17.60 -36.17 2.51
CA LEU A 194 17.50 -34.94 3.32
C LEU A 194 17.54 -33.69 2.46
N LEU A 195 18.41 -33.62 1.45
CA LEU A 195 18.45 -32.53 0.48
C LEU A 195 17.16 -32.44 -0.34
N LEU A 196 16.58 -33.60 -0.68
CA LEU A 196 15.28 -33.65 -1.37
C LEU A 196 14.15 -33.05 -0.54
N VAL A 197 14.10 -33.35 0.78
CA VAL A 197 13.10 -32.72 1.69
C VAL A 197 13.21 -31.20 1.64
N VAL A 198 14.41 -30.67 1.79
CA VAL A 198 14.64 -29.22 1.83
C VAL A 198 14.44 -28.60 0.45
N GLY A 199 14.90 -29.27 -0.61
CA GLY A 199 14.69 -28.84 -2.00
C GLY A 199 13.21 -28.83 -2.40
N ALA A 200 12.46 -29.87 -2.02
CA ALA A 200 11.01 -29.94 -2.22
C ALA A 200 10.30 -28.81 -1.48
N ARG A 201 10.72 -28.50 -0.24
CA ARG A 201 10.17 -27.38 0.51
C ARG A 201 10.46 -26.03 -0.15
N LEU A 202 11.65 -25.84 -0.74
CA LEU A 202 11.98 -24.66 -1.51
C LEU A 202 11.13 -24.57 -2.79
N LEU A 203 10.89 -25.70 -3.47
CA LEU A 203 10.09 -25.78 -4.70
C LEU A 203 8.62 -25.52 -4.43
N VAL A 204 8.10 -26.02 -3.33
CA VAL A 204 6.69 -25.97 -2.96
C VAL A 204 6.32 -24.69 -2.23
N GLY A 205 7.25 -24.10 -1.48
CA GLY A 205 7.05 -22.90 -0.68
C GLY A 205 6.64 -21.66 -1.49
N ALA A 206 6.13 -20.64 -0.80
CA ALA A 206 5.81 -19.34 -1.38
C ALA A 206 7.10 -18.59 -1.78
N GLY A 207 6.97 -17.64 -2.67
CA GLY A 207 8.05 -16.73 -3.11
C GLY A 207 8.24 -16.69 -4.62
N ALA A 208 8.92 -15.65 -5.07
CA ALA A 208 9.13 -15.40 -6.49
C ALA A 208 9.93 -16.53 -7.16
N ARG A 209 9.36 -17.09 -8.25
CA ARG A 209 9.97 -18.16 -9.06
C ARG A 209 10.56 -17.56 -10.32
N LYS A 210 11.71 -16.88 -10.16
CA LYS A 210 12.45 -16.29 -11.26
C LYS A 210 13.55 -17.24 -11.78
N GLN A 211 14.26 -16.82 -12.80
CA GLN A 211 15.24 -17.65 -13.53
C GLN A 211 16.28 -18.32 -12.61
N SER A 212 16.86 -17.58 -11.65
CA SER A 212 17.84 -18.12 -10.69
C SER A 212 17.26 -19.27 -9.84
N PHE A 213 15.96 -19.20 -9.50
CA PHE A 213 15.26 -20.27 -8.80
C PHE A 213 15.21 -21.57 -9.63
N TYR A 214 14.81 -21.46 -10.90
CA TYR A 214 14.74 -22.64 -11.78
C TYR A 214 16.12 -23.23 -12.05
N LEU A 215 17.15 -22.41 -12.21
CA LEU A 215 18.52 -22.86 -12.38
C LEU A 215 19.05 -23.58 -11.12
N LEU A 216 18.75 -23.06 -9.93
CA LEU A 216 19.12 -23.73 -8.67
C LEU A 216 18.40 -25.07 -8.50
N VAL A 217 17.10 -25.11 -8.76
CA VAL A 217 16.32 -26.36 -8.69
C VAL A 217 16.82 -27.37 -9.70
N ALA A 218 17.12 -26.94 -10.93
CA ALA A 218 17.67 -27.81 -11.96
C ALA A 218 19.06 -28.33 -11.54
N ALA A 219 19.91 -27.52 -10.93
CA ALA A 219 21.21 -27.95 -10.40
C ALA A 219 21.05 -29.06 -9.33
N LEU A 220 20.13 -28.86 -8.39
CA LEU A 220 19.85 -29.85 -7.33
C LEU A 220 19.28 -31.15 -7.91
N ALA A 221 18.32 -31.06 -8.81
CA ALA A 221 17.71 -32.23 -9.44
C ALA A 221 18.73 -33.06 -10.25
N THR A 222 19.59 -32.35 -11.02
CA THR A 222 20.64 -33.00 -11.82
C THR A 222 21.71 -33.66 -10.92
N SER A 223 22.08 -33.03 -9.78
CA SER A 223 22.99 -33.63 -8.80
C SER A 223 22.36 -34.89 -8.21
N LEU A 224 21.12 -34.82 -7.73
CA LEU A 224 20.38 -35.92 -7.13
C LEU A 224 20.30 -37.14 -8.06
N VAL A 225 19.99 -36.90 -9.34
CA VAL A 225 19.96 -37.97 -10.36
C VAL A 225 21.35 -38.60 -10.54
N ALA A 226 22.40 -37.78 -10.64
CA ALA A 226 23.76 -38.28 -10.81
C ALA A 226 24.23 -39.13 -9.61
N ASP A 227 23.98 -38.66 -8.38
CA ASP A 227 24.34 -39.32 -7.14
C ASP A 227 23.58 -40.65 -6.94
N SER A 228 22.27 -40.66 -7.32
CA SER A 228 21.45 -41.88 -7.30
C SER A 228 21.99 -42.95 -8.27
N PHE A 229 22.28 -42.56 -9.52
CA PHE A 229 22.86 -43.50 -10.49
C PHE A 229 24.24 -43.97 -10.08
N TYR A 230 25.06 -43.09 -9.54
CA TYR A 230 26.38 -43.45 -9.02
C TYR A 230 26.28 -44.49 -7.90
N SER A 231 25.41 -44.28 -6.92
CA SER A 231 25.18 -45.21 -5.81
C SER A 231 24.62 -46.55 -6.29
N MET A 232 23.66 -46.54 -7.21
CA MET A 232 23.06 -47.74 -7.79
C MET A 232 24.12 -48.62 -8.51
N LEU A 233 25.00 -48.01 -9.32
CA LEU A 233 26.03 -48.77 -10.04
C LEU A 233 27.10 -49.35 -9.10
N GLN A 234 27.39 -48.68 -7.99
CA GLN A 234 28.27 -49.23 -6.96
C GLN A 234 27.68 -50.44 -6.24
N MET A 235 26.36 -50.50 -6.09
CA MET A 235 25.63 -51.62 -5.47
C MET A 235 25.58 -52.85 -6.37
N LEU A 236 25.41 -52.65 -7.67
CA LEU A 236 25.25 -53.71 -8.65
C LEU A 236 26.58 -54.46 -8.97
N ASP A 237 27.67 -54.13 -8.28
CA ASP A 237 29.04 -54.65 -8.55
C ASP A 237 29.50 -54.43 -10.01
N THR A 238 28.82 -53.56 -10.73
CA THR A 238 29.12 -53.18 -12.12
C THR A 238 30.16 -52.06 -12.20
N TRP A 239 30.86 -51.83 -11.12
CA TRP A 239 31.91 -50.80 -11.05
C TRP A 239 33.29 -51.38 -11.43
N PRO A 240 34.04 -50.76 -12.37
CA PRO A 240 33.70 -49.51 -13.08
C PRO A 240 32.65 -49.76 -14.16
N PRO A 241 31.67 -48.81 -14.29
CA PRO A 241 30.61 -48.94 -15.29
C PRO A 241 31.19 -48.82 -16.71
N ALA A 242 30.39 -49.23 -17.70
CA ALA A 242 30.75 -49.04 -19.11
C ALA A 242 31.12 -47.55 -19.36
N PRO A 243 32.12 -47.29 -20.23
CA PRO A 243 32.64 -45.92 -20.44
C PRO A 243 31.57 -44.87 -20.70
N MET A 244 30.56 -45.21 -21.48
CA MET A 244 29.47 -44.32 -21.81
C MET A 244 28.58 -43.98 -20.60
N THR A 245 28.24 -44.96 -19.78
CA THR A 245 27.43 -44.78 -18.56
C THR A 245 28.19 -43.89 -17.57
N ARG A 246 29.47 -44.12 -17.41
CA ARG A 246 30.35 -43.31 -16.58
C ARG A 246 30.36 -41.84 -17.04
N GLN A 247 30.56 -41.61 -18.36
CA GLN A 247 30.57 -40.26 -18.94
C GLN A 247 29.25 -39.52 -18.72
N LEU A 248 28.10 -40.21 -18.84
CA LEU A 248 26.80 -39.62 -18.61
C LEU A 248 26.63 -39.14 -17.16
N ILE A 249 26.99 -39.96 -16.18
CA ILE A 249 26.95 -39.59 -14.75
C ILE A 249 27.86 -38.40 -14.47
N GLU A 250 29.10 -38.47 -14.94
CA GLU A 250 30.07 -37.39 -14.80
C GLU A 250 29.60 -36.11 -15.49
N GLY A 251 28.99 -36.22 -16.67
CA GLY A 251 28.37 -35.10 -17.39
C GLY A 251 27.20 -34.43 -16.62
N CYS A 252 26.36 -35.23 -15.95
CA CYS A 252 25.32 -34.74 -15.07
C CYS A 252 25.91 -34.00 -13.86
N CYS A 253 26.95 -34.53 -13.23
CA CYS A 253 27.66 -33.85 -12.14
C CYS A 253 28.22 -32.48 -12.59
N LEU A 254 28.87 -32.44 -13.77
CA LEU A 254 29.42 -31.21 -14.36
C LEU A 254 28.30 -30.20 -14.69
N ALA A 255 27.19 -30.67 -15.24
CA ALA A 255 26.02 -29.84 -15.56
C ALA A 255 25.39 -29.22 -14.28
N SER A 256 25.33 -29.98 -13.19
CA SER A 256 24.86 -29.47 -11.90
C SER A 256 25.70 -28.28 -11.41
N GLN A 257 27.06 -28.39 -11.50
CA GLN A 257 27.96 -27.31 -11.10
C GLN A 257 27.79 -26.07 -11.97
N LEU A 258 27.63 -26.27 -13.29
CA LEU A 258 27.40 -25.21 -14.25
C LEU A 258 26.06 -24.45 -13.97
N LEU A 259 24.99 -25.20 -13.72
CA LEU A 259 23.67 -24.63 -13.40
C LEU A 259 23.69 -23.83 -12.09
N LEU A 260 24.43 -24.31 -11.08
CA LEU A 260 24.61 -23.62 -9.80
C LEU A 260 25.33 -22.27 -9.99
N GLY A 261 26.42 -22.26 -10.77
CA GLY A 261 27.15 -21.03 -11.11
C GLY A 261 26.28 -20.04 -11.91
N ALA A 262 25.51 -20.53 -12.87
CA ALA A 262 24.59 -19.70 -13.65
C ALA A 262 23.46 -19.11 -12.78
N ALA A 263 22.95 -19.89 -11.81
CA ALA A 263 21.96 -19.41 -10.84
C ALA A 263 22.47 -18.23 -10.01
N ALA A 264 23.75 -18.28 -9.64
CA ALA A 264 24.41 -17.23 -8.86
C ALA A 264 24.70 -15.97 -9.68
N LEU A 265 25.02 -16.10 -10.96
CA LEU A 265 25.30 -14.95 -11.84
C LEU A 265 24.04 -14.25 -12.34
N HIS A 266 22.87 -14.86 -12.22
CA HIS A 266 21.62 -14.26 -12.67
C HIS A 266 21.15 -13.16 -11.71
N PRO A 267 20.67 -11.99 -12.22
CA PRO A 267 20.21 -10.86 -11.36
C PRO A 267 19.15 -11.23 -10.33
N SER A 268 18.29 -12.20 -10.65
CA SER A 268 17.23 -12.65 -9.75
C SER A 268 17.71 -13.51 -8.57
N MET A 269 19.03 -13.77 -8.41
CA MET A 269 19.55 -14.51 -7.25
C MET A 269 19.15 -13.85 -5.91
N ARG A 270 19.06 -12.52 -5.88
CA ARG A 270 18.68 -11.75 -4.69
C ARG A 270 17.27 -12.12 -4.18
N THR A 271 16.33 -12.41 -5.10
CA THR A 271 14.94 -12.73 -4.74
C THR A 271 14.78 -14.08 -4.04
N LEU A 272 15.80 -14.94 -4.07
CA LEU A 272 15.81 -16.21 -3.35
C LEU A 272 16.00 -16.05 -1.83
N THR A 273 16.48 -14.89 -1.39
CA THR A 273 16.69 -14.56 0.03
C THR A 273 15.74 -13.45 0.52
N GLU A 274 14.81 -12.99 -0.33
CA GLU A 274 13.79 -12.01 0.02
C GLU A 274 12.51 -12.71 0.52
N PRO A 275 11.78 -12.10 1.48
CA PRO A 275 10.49 -12.61 1.93
C PRO A 275 9.48 -12.66 0.79
N ALA A 276 8.59 -13.65 0.79
CA ALA A 276 7.50 -13.74 -0.17
C ALA A 276 6.53 -12.57 0.01
N THR A 277 6.13 -11.94 -1.10
CA THR A 277 5.10 -10.91 -1.12
C THR A 277 3.71 -11.53 -1.30
N PRO A 278 2.60 -10.83 -0.94
CA PRO A 278 1.24 -11.33 -1.19
C PRO A 278 0.98 -11.66 -2.67
N ALA A 279 1.66 -11.00 -3.60
CA ALA A 279 1.58 -11.26 -5.04
C ALA A 279 2.24 -12.59 -5.47
N ASP A 280 3.11 -13.15 -4.63
CA ASP A 280 3.83 -14.41 -4.91
C ASP A 280 3.03 -15.65 -4.48
N HIS A 281 1.81 -15.49 -3.97
CA HIS A 281 0.96 -16.63 -3.62
C HIS A 281 0.45 -17.35 -4.88
N PRO A 282 0.49 -18.67 -4.91
CA PRO A 282 0.11 -19.45 -6.08
C PRO A 282 -1.38 -19.28 -6.42
N CYS A 283 -1.67 -19.05 -7.70
CA CYS A 283 -3.01 -19.01 -8.25
C CYS A 283 -3.76 -20.37 -8.00
N PRO A 284 -5.10 -20.40 -7.92
CA PRO A 284 -5.88 -21.64 -7.71
C PRO A 284 -5.53 -22.79 -8.66
N ARG A 285 -5.27 -22.49 -9.94
CA ARG A 285 -4.84 -23.48 -10.94
C ARG A 285 -3.49 -24.13 -10.62
N THR A 286 -2.56 -23.39 -10.01
CA THR A 286 -1.27 -23.95 -9.60
C THR A 286 -1.40 -24.82 -8.36
N ARG A 287 -2.37 -24.55 -7.49
CA ARG A 287 -2.70 -25.42 -6.34
C ARG A 287 -3.21 -26.79 -6.79
N LEU A 288 -4.13 -26.81 -7.75
CA LEU A 288 -4.67 -28.07 -8.29
C LEU A 288 -3.59 -28.92 -8.97
N ARG A 289 -2.72 -28.31 -9.79
CA ARG A 289 -1.57 -28.99 -10.40
C ARG A 289 -0.63 -29.57 -9.33
N ARG A 290 -0.38 -28.83 -8.26
CA ARG A 290 0.46 -29.29 -7.15
C ARG A 290 -0.14 -30.52 -6.48
N LEU A 291 -1.44 -30.52 -6.20
CA LEU A 291 -2.13 -31.68 -5.63
C LEU A 291 -2.09 -32.88 -6.56
N ALA A 292 -2.27 -32.70 -7.86
CA ALA A 292 -2.18 -33.76 -8.84
C ALA A 292 -0.77 -34.40 -8.88
N VAL A 293 0.30 -33.58 -8.77
CA VAL A 293 1.67 -34.05 -8.69
C VAL A 293 1.91 -34.85 -7.39
N LEU A 294 1.42 -34.35 -6.25
CA LEU A 294 1.54 -35.06 -4.96
C LEU A 294 0.81 -36.39 -4.98
N ALA A 295 -0.41 -36.41 -5.56
CA ALA A 295 -1.17 -37.65 -5.73
C ALA A 295 -0.44 -38.65 -6.65
N ALA A 296 0.13 -38.16 -7.76
CA ALA A 296 0.92 -39.02 -8.65
C ALA A 296 2.18 -39.59 -7.95
N LEU A 297 2.87 -38.76 -7.17
CA LEU A 297 4.04 -39.22 -6.40
C LEU A 297 3.67 -40.22 -5.32
N SER A 298 2.50 -40.11 -4.69
CA SER A 298 2.06 -41.08 -3.69
C SER A 298 1.81 -42.47 -4.27
N LEU A 299 1.63 -42.60 -5.58
CA LEU A 299 1.49 -43.87 -6.27
C LEU A 299 2.85 -44.59 -6.50
N LEU A 300 3.99 -43.93 -6.23
CA LEU A 300 5.29 -44.59 -6.38
C LEU A 300 5.46 -45.78 -5.45
N ALA A 301 4.99 -45.69 -4.20
CA ALA A 301 5.12 -46.80 -3.24
C ALA A 301 4.39 -48.07 -3.69
N PRO A 302 3.11 -48.03 -4.09
CA PRO A 302 2.45 -49.21 -4.66
C PRO A 302 3.05 -49.67 -6.00
N ALA A 303 3.55 -48.74 -6.83
CA ALA A 303 4.22 -49.09 -8.07
C ALA A 303 5.54 -49.88 -7.82
N VAL A 304 6.33 -49.49 -6.84
CA VAL A 304 7.56 -50.22 -6.42
C VAL A 304 7.21 -51.61 -5.93
N LEU A 305 6.13 -51.78 -5.16
CA LEU A 305 5.66 -53.09 -4.69
C LEU A 305 5.32 -54.01 -5.85
N VAL A 306 4.57 -53.51 -6.84
CA VAL A 306 4.22 -54.30 -8.05
C VAL A 306 5.47 -54.65 -8.86
N ILE A 307 6.46 -53.76 -8.98
CA ILE A 307 7.70 -54.03 -9.72
C ILE A 307 8.50 -55.12 -9.02
N GLN A 308 8.62 -55.13 -7.69
CA GLN A 308 9.32 -56.19 -6.94
C GLN A 308 8.58 -57.51 -7.02
N ASP A 309 7.26 -57.53 -6.96
CA ASP A 309 6.46 -58.75 -7.07
C ASP A 309 6.66 -59.45 -8.45
N ILE A 310 6.67 -58.65 -9.53
CA ILE A 310 6.93 -59.15 -10.90
C ILE A 310 8.41 -59.64 -11.03
N GLY A 311 9.35 -59.00 -10.37
CA GLY A 311 10.78 -59.32 -10.43
C GLY A 311 11.18 -60.57 -9.63
N HIS A 312 10.27 -61.15 -8.84
CA HIS A 312 10.52 -62.27 -7.91
C HIS A 312 11.62 -61.98 -6.88
N ASP A 313 11.86 -60.70 -6.61
CA ASP A 313 12.84 -60.27 -5.60
C ASP A 313 12.25 -60.39 -4.18
N THR A 314 13.14 -60.41 -3.19
CA THR A 314 12.72 -60.41 -1.77
C THR A 314 12.01 -59.11 -1.45
N ILE A 315 10.68 -59.20 -1.22
CA ILE A 315 9.85 -58.04 -0.96
C ILE A 315 10.08 -57.56 0.48
N ASP A 316 10.56 -56.32 0.68
CA ASP A 316 10.51 -55.65 1.99
C ASP A 316 9.12 -55.02 2.20
N ALA A 317 8.11 -55.91 2.26
CA ALA A 317 6.70 -55.54 2.39
C ALA A 317 6.43 -54.65 3.62
N ARG A 318 7.24 -54.82 4.69
CA ARG A 318 7.07 -54.05 5.94
C ARG A 318 7.44 -52.58 5.76
N ALA A 319 8.60 -52.31 5.12
CA ALA A 319 9.05 -50.93 4.87
C ALA A 319 8.11 -50.22 3.89
N ILE A 320 7.68 -50.89 2.82
CA ILE A 320 6.74 -50.33 1.84
C ILE A 320 5.36 -50.09 2.48
N ALA A 321 4.86 -51.00 3.30
CA ALA A 321 3.60 -50.84 4.03
C ALA A 321 3.67 -49.67 5.03
N ALA A 322 4.75 -49.56 5.78
CA ALA A 322 4.98 -48.45 6.72
C ALA A 322 5.00 -47.10 5.98
N ALA A 323 5.74 -47.00 4.88
CA ALA A 323 5.81 -45.78 4.07
C ALA A 323 4.43 -45.42 3.49
N TRP A 324 3.64 -46.43 3.06
CA TRP A 324 2.28 -46.20 2.55
C TRP A 324 1.32 -45.66 3.61
N VAL A 325 1.40 -46.19 4.85
CA VAL A 325 0.66 -45.64 6.00
C VAL A 325 1.06 -44.19 6.28
N VAL A 326 2.34 -43.88 6.27
CA VAL A 326 2.83 -42.52 6.47
C VAL A 326 2.32 -41.60 5.36
N LEU A 327 2.42 -42.00 4.10
CA LEU A 327 1.90 -41.24 2.94
C LEU A 327 0.40 -41.00 3.05
N PHE A 328 -0.38 -42.04 3.41
CA PHE A 328 -1.82 -41.92 3.61
C PHE A 328 -2.14 -40.92 4.72
N LEU A 329 -1.48 -41.00 5.87
CA LEU A 329 -1.67 -40.05 6.98
C LEU A 329 -1.31 -38.62 6.58
N LEU A 330 -0.18 -38.43 5.89
CA LEU A 330 0.22 -37.11 5.38
C LEU A 330 -0.80 -36.55 4.40
N LEU A 331 -1.34 -37.38 3.53
CA LEU A 331 -2.38 -36.98 2.56
C LEU A 331 -3.68 -36.58 3.27
N VAL A 332 -4.10 -37.35 4.30
CA VAL A 332 -5.29 -37.03 5.11
C VAL A 332 -5.11 -35.70 5.85
N VAL A 333 -3.94 -35.50 6.48
CA VAL A 333 -3.64 -34.23 7.16
C VAL A 333 -3.63 -33.07 6.15
N ARG A 334 -3.08 -33.29 4.96
CA ARG A 334 -3.08 -32.26 3.92
C ARG A 334 -4.47 -31.93 3.40
N MET A 335 -5.33 -32.95 3.26
CA MET A 335 -6.73 -32.74 2.89
C MET A 335 -7.49 -31.97 3.97
N ALA A 336 -7.26 -32.30 5.23
CA ALA A 336 -7.83 -31.56 6.36
C ALA A 336 -7.40 -30.09 6.35
N ASP A 337 -6.11 -29.81 6.17
CA ASP A 337 -5.60 -28.42 6.07
C ASP A 337 -6.28 -27.64 4.93
N LEU A 338 -6.50 -28.30 3.76
CA LEU A 338 -7.18 -27.67 2.63
C LEU A 338 -8.64 -27.35 2.93
N LEU A 339 -9.35 -28.25 3.60
CA LEU A 339 -10.74 -28.01 4.01
C LEU A 339 -10.84 -26.84 4.99
N TRP A 340 -9.92 -26.76 5.95
CA TRP A 340 -9.83 -25.63 6.89
C TRP A 340 -9.52 -24.31 6.17
N GLU A 341 -8.59 -24.28 5.22
CA GLU A 341 -8.28 -23.09 4.43
C GLU A 341 -9.49 -22.60 3.61
N LEU A 342 -10.28 -23.53 3.05
CA LEU A 342 -11.50 -23.21 2.29
C LEU A 342 -12.59 -22.65 3.20
N ASP A 343 -12.80 -23.25 4.36
CA ASP A 343 -13.82 -22.81 5.32
C ASP A 343 -13.49 -21.41 5.88
N ASP A 344 -12.26 -21.19 6.34
CA ASP A 344 -11.79 -19.87 6.78
C ASP A 344 -11.91 -18.80 5.68
N GLY A 345 -11.58 -19.16 4.44
CA GLY A 345 -11.76 -18.30 3.26
C GLY A 345 -13.22 -17.91 3.03
N THR A 346 -14.15 -18.85 3.16
CA THR A 346 -15.60 -18.58 2.99
C THR A 346 -16.15 -17.70 4.10
N ILE A 347 -15.71 -17.91 5.34
CA ILE A 347 -16.09 -17.09 6.50
C ILE A 347 -15.61 -15.63 6.30
N ARG A 348 -14.35 -15.44 5.88
CA ARG A 348 -13.81 -14.10 5.61
C ARG A 348 -14.54 -13.38 4.49
N LEU A 349 -14.85 -14.09 3.38
CA LEU A 349 -15.60 -13.50 2.27
C LEU A 349 -17.01 -13.09 2.68
N ARG A 350 -17.69 -13.91 3.50
CA ARG A 350 -19.01 -13.56 4.05
C ARG A 350 -18.94 -12.31 4.92
N ALA A 351 -17.98 -12.25 5.84
CA ALA A 351 -17.79 -11.09 6.71
C ALA A 351 -17.45 -9.81 5.92
N GLN A 352 -16.65 -9.90 4.85
CA GLN A 352 -16.39 -8.78 3.97
C GLN A 352 -17.64 -8.35 3.19
N GLY A 353 -18.42 -9.31 2.72
CA GLY A 353 -19.69 -9.06 2.03
C GLY A 353 -20.71 -8.34 2.93
N GLU A 354 -20.80 -8.72 4.20
CA GLU A 354 -21.66 -8.04 5.18
C GLU A 354 -21.21 -6.59 5.46
N LYS A 355 -19.90 -6.39 5.65
CA LYS A 355 -19.35 -5.02 5.82
C LYS A 355 -19.62 -4.14 4.60
N LEU A 356 -19.48 -4.68 3.39
CA LEU A 356 -19.76 -3.94 2.16
C LEU A 356 -21.24 -3.57 2.05
N ARG A 357 -22.14 -4.52 2.36
CA ARG A 357 -23.60 -4.25 2.37
C ARG A 357 -23.98 -3.16 3.37
N ALA A 358 -23.41 -3.21 4.58
CA ALA A 358 -23.62 -2.20 5.60
C ALA A 358 -23.14 -0.80 5.14
N ALA A 359 -21.98 -0.71 4.51
CA ALA A 359 -21.45 0.54 3.97
C ALA A 359 -22.31 1.09 2.83
N VAL A 360 -22.81 0.23 1.93
CA VAL A 360 -23.73 0.66 0.85
C VAL A 360 -25.04 1.20 1.43
N ALA A 361 -25.64 0.49 2.40
CA ALA A 361 -26.87 0.95 3.04
C ALA A 361 -26.70 2.31 3.75
N GLU A 362 -25.56 2.56 4.39
CA GLU A 362 -25.26 3.85 5.01
C GLU A 362 -25.09 4.97 3.98
N LEU A 363 -24.42 4.69 2.86
CA LEU A 363 -24.29 5.65 1.75
C LEU A 363 -25.66 6.02 1.16
N GLU A 364 -26.54 5.04 0.94
CA GLU A 364 -27.89 5.26 0.43
C GLU A 364 -28.72 6.13 1.40
N ARG A 365 -28.57 5.90 2.71
CA ARG A 365 -29.21 6.71 3.74
C ARG A 365 -28.73 8.15 3.71
N LEU A 366 -27.40 8.35 3.71
CA LEU A 366 -26.81 9.71 3.65
C LEU A 366 -27.21 10.46 2.38
N GLU A 367 -27.28 9.77 1.25
CA GLU A 367 -27.74 10.36 -0.01
C GLU A 367 -29.22 10.75 0.06
N GLY A 368 -30.07 9.94 0.69
CA GLY A 368 -31.47 10.25 0.96
C GLY A 368 -31.64 11.49 1.84
N ASP A 369 -30.87 11.59 2.93
CA ASP A 369 -30.92 12.75 3.83
C ASP A 369 -30.39 14.02 3.14
N ARG A 370 -29.33 13.91 2.34
CA ARG A 370 -28.83 15.01 1.52
C ARG A 370 -29.90 15.54 0.55
N ARG A 371 -30.63 14.64 -0.13
CA ARG A 371 -31.70 15.03 -1.06
C ARG A 371 -32.80 15.78 -0.34
N LYS A 372 -33.22 15.31 0.86
CA LYS A 372 -34.24 16.02 1.68
C LYS A 372 -33.79 17.42 2.07
N LEU A 373 -32.54 17.58 2.51
CA LEU A 373 -31.98 18.89 2.86
C LEU A 373 -31.95 19.84 1.67
N LEU A 374 -31.58 19.38 0.48
CA LEU A 374 -31.60 20.16 -0.74
C LEU A 374 -33.01 20.59 -1.11
N ASP A 375 -34.00 19.69 -1.01
CA ASP A 375 -35.42 20.02 -1.31
C ASP A 375 -35.96 21.07 -0.34
N LEU A 376 -35.66 20.93 0.97
CA LEU A 376 -36.02 21.93 1.97
C LEU A 376 -35.39 23.31 1.69
N THR A 377 -34.11 23.33 1.33
CA THR A 377 -33.39 24.57 1.02
C THR A 377 -33.98 25.25 -0.22
N MET A 378 -34.28 24.46 -1.26
CA MET A 378 -34.89 24.98 -2.49
C MET A 378 -36.28 25.57 -2.22
N ARG A 379 -37.14 24.88 -1.43
CA ARG A 379 -38.45 25.38 -1.05
C ARG A 379 -38.37 26.69 -0.26
N SER A 380 -37.49 26.73 0.75
CA SER A 380 -37.27 27.95 1.54
C SER A 380 -36.80 29.13 0.69
N ALA A 381 -35.91 28.89 -0.28
CA ALA A 381 -35.45 29.92 -1.21
C ALA A 381 -36.58 30.42 -2.13
N GLU A 382 -37.45 29.52 -2.61
CA GLU A 382 -38.59 29.92 -3.47
C GLU A 382 -39.68 30.66 -2.67
N GLU A 383 -39.98 30.26 -1.44
CA GLU A 383 -40.87 30.97 -0.53
C GLU A 383 -40.37 32.38 -0.25
N GLU A 384 -39.07 32.54 0.03
CA GLU A 384 -38.46 33.85 0.26
C GLU A 384 -38.49 34.72 -1.00
N ARG A 385 -38.22 34.15 -2.18
CA ARG A 385 -38.33 34.85 -3.47
C ARG A 385 -39.73 35.32 -3.74
N SER A 386 -40.75 34.47 -3.48
CA SER A 386 -42.16 34.82 -3.65
C SER A 386 -42.61 35.91 -2.69
N ARG A 387 -42.12 35.85 -1.42
CA ARG A 387 -42.41 36.90 -0.43
C ARG A 387 -41.80 38.23 -0.84
N LEU A 388 -40.54 38.26 -1.28
CA LEU A 388 -39.88 39.49 -1.76
C LEU A 388 -40.58 40.06 -3.00
N ALA A 389 -41.02 39.21 -3.92
CA ALA A 389 -41.78 39.65 -5.10
C ALA A 389 -43.09 40.30 -4.72
N ALA A 390 -43.84 39.75 -3.76
CA ALA A 390 -45.08 40.33 -3.25
C ALA A 390 -44.85 41.67 -2.53
N GLU A 391 -43.83 41.77 -1.65
CA GLU A 391 -43.47 43.01 -0.95
C GLU A 391 -43.05 44.13 -1.93
N LEU A 392 -42.36 43.81 -3.01
CA LEU A 392 -42.01 44.78 -4.05
C LEU A 392 -43.21 45.21 -4.87
N HIS A 393 -44.12 44.29 -5.18
CA HIS A 393 -45.33 44.60 -5.97
C HIS A 393 -46.32 45.42 -5.20
N ASP A 394 -46.66 45.05 -3.96
CA ASP A 394 -47.73 45.66 -3.17
C ASP A 394 -47.34 47.00 -2.50
N GLY A 395 -46.05 47.24 -2.37
CA GLY A 395 -45.48 48.46 -1.83
C GLY A 395 -45.04 49.45 -2.91
N PRO A 396 -43.73 49.37 -3.28
CA PRO A 396 -43.13 50.40 -4.13
C PRO A 396 -43.75 50.55 -5.52
N ILE A 397 -44.08 49.40 -6.20
CA ILE A 397 -44.62 49.46 -7.58
C ILE A 397 -45.98 50.14 -7.64
N GLN A 398 -46.88 49.80 -6.70
CA GLN A 398 -48.21 50.44 -6.66
C GLN A 398 -48.12 51.94 -6.37
N ARG A 399 -47.25 52.36 -5.41
CA ARG A 399 -47.08 53.77 -5.07
C ARG A 399 -46.38 54.56 -6.18
N LEU A 400 -45.40 53.97 -6.90
CA LEU A 400 -44.80 54.59 -8.09
C LEU A 400 -45.84 54.74 -9.23
N THR A 401 -46.74 53.77 -9.38
CA THR A 401 -47.84 53.87 -10.35
C THR A 401 -48.79 55.00 -9.98
N ALA A 402 -49.17 55.13 -8.69
CA ALA A 402 -49.99 56.26 -8.20
C ALA A 402 -49.30 57.63 -8.41
N LEU A 403 -47.99 57.68 -8.18
CA LEU A 403 -47.14 58.84 -8.45
C LEU A 403 -47.25 59.28 -9.93
N GLY A 404 -47.21 58.28 -10.86
CA GLY A 404 -47.44 58.56 -12.29
C GLY A 404 -48.71 59.31 -12.58
N TYR A 405 -49.85 58.91 -11.96
CA TYR A 405 -51.10 59.60 -12.09
C TYR A 405 -51.12 61.03 -11.49
N THR A 406 -50.44 61.23 -10.32
CA THR A 406 -50.29 62.56 -9.71
C THR A 406 -49.44 63.48 -10.59
N LEU A 407 -48.40 62.97 -11.26
CA LEU A 407 -47.63 63.78 -12.21
C LEU A 407 -48.43 64.15 -13.47
N ASP A 408 -49.30 63.25 -13.99
CA ASP A 408 -50.18 63.54 -15.09
C ASP A 408 -51.25 64.61 -14.71
N GLU A 409 -51.78 64.51 -13.49
CA GLU A 409 -52.68 65.54 -12.94
C GLU A 409 -51.97 66.88 -12.85
N ALA A 410 -50.76 66.96 -12.33
CA ALA A 410 -49.98 68.18 -12.29
C ALA A 410 -49.77 68.77 -13.69
N ARG A 411 -49.45 67.94 -14.69
CA ARG A 411 -49.27 68.36 -16.09
C ARG A 411 -50.54 68.96 -16.68
N ILE A 412 -51.65 68.28 -16.54
CA ILE A 412 -52.94 68.75 -17.06
C ILE A 412 -53.33 70.08 -16.38
N THR A 413 -53.11 70.19 -15.06
CA THR A 413 -53.45 71.40 -14.29
C THR A 413 -52.62 72.62 -14.71
N LEU A 414 -51.35 72.40 -15.02
CA LEU A 414 -50.47 73.45 -15.56
C LEU A 414 -50.83 73.85 -16.98
N GLU A 415 -51.24 72.89 -17.86
CA GLU A 415 -51.69 73.17 -19.22
C GLU A 415 -52.94 74.01 -19.28
N VAL A 416 -53.86 73.88 -18.30
CA VAL A 416 -55.08 74.68 -18.16
C VAL A 416 -54.80 76.06 -17.55
N GLY A 417 -53.57 76.38 -17.18
CA GLY A 417 -53.17 77.68 -16.66
C GLY A 417 -53.33 77.87 -15.14
N ASN A 418 -53.64 76.82 -14.39
CA ASN A 418 -53.77 76.90 -12.94
C ASN A 418 -52.38 76.62 -12.26
N LEU A 419 -51.50 77.63 -12.32
CA LEU A 419 -50.11 77.51 -11.91
C LEU A 419 -49.93 77.17 -10.42
N HIS A 420 -50.80 77.74 -9.56
CA HIS A 420 -50.67 77.55 -8.10
C HIS A 420 -50.99 76.08 -7.72
N HIS A 421 -52.11 75.57 -8.22
CA HIS A 421 -52.51 74.19 -7.94
C HIS A 421 -51.59 73.19 -8.60
N GLY A 422 -51.09 73.45 -9.82
CA GLY A 422 -50.13 72.60 -10.49
C GLY A 422 -48.78 72.47 -9.75
N LEU A 423 -48.27 73.56 -9.13
CA LEU A 423 -47.08 73.56 -8.31
C LEU A 423 -47.25 72.79 -6.97
N ASP A 424 -48.43 72.88 -6.35
CA ASP A 424 -48.74 72.12 -5.12
C ASP A 424 -48.83 70.62 -5.39
N VAL A 425 -49.43 70.20 -6.50
CA VAL A 425 -49.46 68.78 -6.91
C VAL A 425 -48.07 68.27 -7.23
N LEU A 426 -47.21 69.06 -7.91
CA LEU A 426 -45.80 68.71 -8.14
C LEU A 426 -44.99 68.59 -6.83
N GLY A 427 -45.25 69.49 -5.87
CA GLY A 427 -44.59 69.38 -4.53
C GLY A 427 -44.98 68.08 -3.81
N THR A 428 -46.26 67.69 -3.88
CA THR A 428 -46.75 66.42 -3.33
C THR A 428 -46.11 65.24 -4.02
N ALA A 429 -46.06 65.26 -5.36
CA ALA A 429 -45.41 64.19 -6.14
C ALA A 429 -43.93 64.04 -5.80
N HIS A 430 -43.23 65.20 -5.65
CA HIS A 430 -41.78 65.16 -5.24
C HIS A 430 -41.60 64.57 -3.83
N HIS A 431 -42.44 64.88 -2.89
CA HIS A 431 -42.39 64.33 -1.53
C HIS A 431 -42.62 62.81 -1.51
N VAL A 432 -43.67 62.37 -2.25
CA VAL A 432 -43.96 60.93 -2.40
C VAL A 432 -42.78 60.21 -3.03
N LEU A 433 -42.17 60.75 -4.09
CA LEU A 433 -40.98 60.15 -4.76
C LEU A 433 -39.81 60.02 -3.81
N ALA A 434 -39.48 61.07 -3.03
CA ALA A 434 -38.40 61.05 -2.06
C ALA A 434 -38.61 59.98 -0.98
N THR A 435 -39.86 59.81 -0.53
CA THR A 435 -40.25 58.79 0.44
C THR A 435 -40.08 57.38 -0.16
N GLU A 436 -40.53 57.16 -1.41
CA GLU A 436 -40.43 55.86 -2.07
C GLU A 436 -38.96 55.47 -2.36
N ILE A 437 -38.11 56.40 -2.76
CA ILE A 437 -36.68 56.17 -2.92
C ILE A 437 -36.04 55.75 -1.58
N SER A 438 -36.47 56.38 -0.48
CA SER A 438 -35.98 56.03 0.86
C SER A 438 -36.41 54.60 1.28
N GLU A 439 -37.67 54.25 1.01
CA GLU A 439 -38.22 52.90 1.28
C GLU A 439 -37.52 51.83 0.43
N LEU A 440 -37.36 52.04 -0.88
CA LEU A 440 -36.64 51.14 -1.76
C LEU A 440 -35.18 50.94 -1.31
N ARG A 441 -34.50 52.04 -0.92
CA ARG A 441 -33.15 51.94 -0.35
C ARG A 441 -33.13 51.13 0.93
N ARG A 442 -34.16 51.24 1.78
CA ARG A 442 -34.28 50.42 3.00
C ARG A 442 -34.43 48.94 2.69
N LEU A 443 -35.32 48.59 1.73
CA LEU A 443 -35.50 47.21 1.28
C LEU A 443 -34.20 46.63 0.65
N MET A 444 -33.56 47.38 -0.22
CA MET A 444 -32.27 46.97 -0.81
C MET A 444 -31.15 46.85 0.25
N SER A 445 -31.16 47.76 1.24
CA SER A 445 -30.21 47.68 2.35
C SER A 445 -30.45 46.45 3.24
N ALA A 446 -31.63 45.87 3.28
CA ALA A 446 -31.91 44.62 3.94
C ALA A 446 -31.24 43.40 3.22
N LEU A 447 -31.04 43.50 1.91
CA LEU A 447 -30.34 42.48 1.14
C LEU A 447 -28.81 42.65 1.21
N ARG A 448 -28.27 43.76 0.71
CA ARG A 448 -26.86 44.17 0.81
C ARG A 448 -26.73 45.68 0.61
N PRO A 449 -25.99 46.41 1.46
CA PRO A 449 -25.80 47.84 1.28
C PRO A 449 -25.04 48.18 -0.01
N PRO A 450 -25.61 48.94 -0.96
CA PRO A 450 -24.93 49.28 -2.23
C PRO A 450 -23.58 49.99 -2.03
N VAL A 451 -23.41 50.72 -0.93
CA VAL A 451 -22.19 51.44 -0.58
C VAL A 451 -20.98 50.51 -0.39
N LEU A 452 -21.23 49.24 -0.02
CA LEU A 452 -20.16 48.26 0.10
C LEU A 452 -19.61 47.86 -1.27
N ASP A 453 -20.46 47.76 -2.29
CA ASP A 453 -20.03 47.40 -3.65
C ASP A 453 -19.26 48.54 -4.33
N GLU A 454 -19.71 49.79 -4.13
CA GLU A 454 -19.11 50.96 -4.76
C GLU A 454 -17.84 51.44 -4.08
N ARG A 455 -17.75 51.38 -2.74
CA ARG A 455 -16.73 52.06 -1.95
C ARG A 455 -15.95 51.17 -0.99
N GLY A 456 -16.38 49.93 -0.78
CA GLY A 456 -15.80 48.97 0.16
C GLY A 456 -16.09 49.29 1.63
N LEU A 457 -15.70 48.37 2.53
CA LEU A 457 -16.06 48.36 3.94
C LEU A 457 -15.67 49.64 4.69
N VAL A 458 -14.45 50.14 4.51
CA VAL A 458 -13.95 51.29 5.29
C VAL A 458 -14.70 52.56 5.03
N LEU A 459 -15.00 52.89 3.76
CA LEU A 459 -15.77 54.07 3.37
C LEU A 459 -17.23 53.92 3.75
N ALA A 460 -17.82 52.74 3.60
CA ALA A 460 -19.16 52.44 4.04
C ALA A 460 -19.34 52.63 5.57
N LEU A 461 -18.37 52.20 6.36
CA LEU A 461 -18.37 52.43 7.81
C LEU A 461 -18.25 53.94 8.17
N ARG A 462 -17.44 54.71 7.43
CA ARG A 462 -17.37 56.16 7.62
C ARG A 462 -18.72 56.83 7.36
N ASP A 463 -19.34 56.54 6.22
CA ASP A 463 -20.66 57.06 5.86
C ASP A 463 -21.73 56.72 6.93
N LEU A 464 -21.67 55.49 7.46
CA LEU A 464 -22.53 55.01 8.53
C LEU A 464 -22.31 55.79 9.84
N ILE A 465 -21.09 56.02 10.22
CA ILE A 465 -20.71 56.75 11.41
C ILE A 465 -21.10 58.24 11.31
N ASP A 466 -20.85 58.87 10.17
CA ASP A 466 -21.26 60.27 9.93
C ASP A 466 -22.79 60.44 9.97
N ALA A 467 -23.54 59.45 9.43
CA ALA A 467 -24.99 59.42 9.53
C ALA A 467 -25.47 59.28 10.98
N PHE A 468 -24.86 58.38 11.73
CA PHE A 468 -25.15 58.14 13.14
C PHE A 468 -24.91 59.40 13.98
N GLN A 469 -23.78 60.10 13.80
CA GLN A 469 -23.48 61.33 14.50
C GLN A 469 -24.51 62.44 14.20
N ARG A 470 -24.87 62.61 12.94
CA ARG A 470 -25.89 63.60 12.54
C ARG A 470 -27.26 63.33 13.14
N GLN A 471 -27.64 62.05 13.27
CA GLN A 471 -28.97 61.68 13.78
C GLN A 471 -29.09 61.70 15.30
N THR A 472 -27.99 61.32 16.01
CA THR A 472 -28.03 61.10 17.46
C THR A 472 -27.34 62.20 18.26
N GLY A 473 -26.42 62.95 17.66
CA GLY A 473 -25.54 63.90 18.34
C GLY A 473 -24.41 63.25 19.15
N ILE A 474 -24.35 61.93 19.18
CA ILE A 474 -23.32 61.18 19.92
C ILE A 474 -22.01 61.20 19.13
N ALA A 475 -20.91 61.59 19.81
CA ALA A 475 -19.59 61.59 19.17
C ALA A 475 -19.14 60.14 18.82
N CYS A 476 -18.88 59.88 17.53
CA CYS A 476 -18.43 58.57 17.08
C CYS A 476 -17.13 58.66 16.26
N THR A 477 -16.14 57.84 16.51
CA THR A 477 -14.82 57.89 15.86
C THR A 477 -14.46 56.54 15.27
N LEU A 478 -14.03 56.51 13.97
CA LEU A 478 -13.44 55.32 13.34
C LEU A 478 -11.92 55.34 13.50
N MET A 479 -11.39 54.30 14.11
CA MET A 479 -9.94 54.08 14.30
C MET A 479 -9.47 52.82 13.60
N GLY A 480 -8.20 52.76 13.23
CA GLY A 480 -7.53 51.53 12.73
C GLY A 480 -7.14 51.59 11.27
N THR A 481 -7.21 50.43 10.59
CA THR A 481 -6.67 50.22 9.24
C THR A 481 -7.50 50.98 8.19
N ARG A 482 -6.79 51.65 7.27
CA ARG A 482 -7.40 52.50 6.24
C ARG A 482 -7.75 51.75 4.95
N ASP A 483 -7.22 50.55 4.76
CA ASP A 483 -7.42 49.75 3.57
C ASP A 483 -7.60 48.26 3.95
N VAL A 484 -8.84 47.79 3.88
CA VAL A 484 -9.20 46.39 4.14
C VAL A 484 -10.12 45.96 3.00
N ARG A 485 -9.73 44.95 2.27
CA ARG A 485 -10.56 44.29 1.25
C ARG A 485 -10.84 42.86 1.70
N LEU A 486 -12.10 42.56 1.84
CA LEU A 486 -12.63 41.23 2.18
C LEU A 486 -13.48 40.72 1.01
N ASP A 487 -13.84 39.45 1.07
CA ASP A 487 -14.90 38.96 0.19
C ASP A 487 -16.25 39.64 0.54
N PRO A 488 -17.12 39.73 -0.44
CA PRO A 488 -18.39 40.46 -0.30
C PRO A 488 -19.22 40.06 0.91
N ASP A 489 -19.29 38.77 1.23
CA ASP A 489 -20.10 38.25 2.32
C ASP A 489 -19.57 38.68 3.69
N ARG A 490 -18.25 38.63 3.88
CA ARG A 490 -17.60 39.04 5.12
C ARG A 490 -17.63 40.55 5.33
N GLU A 491 -17.51 41.34 4.24
CA GLU A 491 -17.73 42.80 4.31
C GLU A 491 -19.11 43.12 4.82
N THR A 492 -20.13 42.43 4.28
CA THR A 492 -21.53 42.59 4.68
C THR A 492 -21.72 42.22 6.16
N VAL A 493 -21.14 41.11 6.62
CA VAL A 493 -21.24 40.69 8.03
C VAL A 493 -20.67 41.74 8.96
N LEU A 494 -19.45 42.24 8.71
CA LEU A 494 -18.81 43.25 9.56
C LEU A 494 -19.57 44.58 9.55
N TYR A 495 -20.02 45.02 8.37
CA TYR A 495 -20.86 46.20 8.25
C TYR A 495 -22.16 46.10 9.08
N ARG A 496 -22.87 44.97 8.99
CA ARG A 496 -24.07 44.71 9.75
C ARG A 496 -23.85 44.66 11.26
N VAL A 497 -22.75 44.07 11.69
CA VAL A 497 -22.39 44.08 13.12
C VAL A 497 -22.20 45.51 13.64
N VAL A 498 -21.50 46.37 12.89
CA VAL A 498 -21.29 47.77 13.29
C VAL A 498 -22.63 48.54 13.25
N GLN A 499 -23.43 48.35 12.21
CA GLN A 499 -24.77 48.99 12.06
C GLN A 499 -25.71 48.65 13.24
N GLU A 500 -25.81 47.36 13.59
CA GLU A 500 -26.63 46.89 14.70
C GLU A 500 -26.09 47.38 16.05
N ALA A 501 -24.78 47.36 16.24
CA ALA A 501 -24.16 47.88 17.46
C ALA A 501 -24.41 49.37 17.64
N LEU A 502 -24.27 50.19 16.59
CA LEU A 502 -24.58 51.61 16.63
C LEU A 502 -26.09 51.87 16.87
N THR A 503 -26.97 51.05 16.30
CA THR A 503 -28.41 51.13 16.56
C THR A 503 -28.72 50.85 18.03
N ASN A 504 -28.08 49.86 18.62
CA ASN A 504 -28.21 49.51 20.04
C ASN A 504 -27.70 50.62 20.93
N VAL A 505 -26.58 51.27 20.57
CA VAL A 505 -26.08 52.46 21.28
C VAL A 505 -27.14 53.57 21.25
N ALA A 506 -27.66 53.92 20.09
CA ALA A 506 -28.66 54.98 19.96
C ALA A 506 -29.95 54.74 20.80
N LYS A 507 -30.38 53.47 20.90
CA LYS A 507 -31.62 53.09 21.57
C LYS A 507 -31.48 52.88 23.08
N HIS A 508 -30.32 52.37 23.51
CA HIS A 508 -30.24 51.74 24.82
C HIS A 508 -29.10 52.23 25.71
N SER A 509 -28.04 52.83 25.15
CA SER A 509 -26.80 53.05 25.93
C SER A 509 -26.78 54.32 26.76
N GLY A 510 -27.44 55.38 26.31
CA GLY A 510 -27.22 56.73 26.90
C GLY A 510 -25.79 57.23 26.81
N ALA A 511 -24.99 56.71 25.88
CA ALA A 511 -23.58 57.04 25.71
C ALA A 511 -23.37 58.45 25.20
N SER A 512 -22.24 59.05 25.56
CA SER A 512 -21.77 60.31 25.01
C SER A 512 -20.72 60.13 23.91
N ARG A 513 -20.07 59.01 23.90
CA ARG A 513 -18.99 58.68 22.93
C ARG A 513 -19.03 57.23 22.52
N VAL A 514 -18.79 56.99 21.21
CA VAL A 514 -18.61 55.66 20.64
C VAL A 514 -17.28 55.59 19.86
N THR A 515 -16.61 54.48 19.96
CA THR A 515 -15.40 54.20 19.16
C THR A 515 -15.64 52.92 18.34
N VAL A 516 -15.50 53.04 17.02
CA VAL A 516 -15.48 51.89 16.10
C VAL A 516 -14.05 51.68 15.70
N TYR A 517 -13.54 50.48 15.95
CA TYR A 517 -12.20 50.08 15.63
C TYR A 517 -12.20 49.00 14.57
N LEU A 518 -11.42 49.15 13.51
CA LEU A 518 -11.23 48.16 12.45
C LEU A 518 -9.76 47.83 12.30
N ARG A 519 -9.39 46.57 12.47
CA ARG A 519 -7.99 46.09 12.36
C ARG A 519 -7.95 44.83 11.46
N ALA A 520 -7.03 44.88 10.49
CA ALA A 520 -6.62 43.68 9.75
C ALA A 520 -5.29 43.20 10.34
N ASP A 521 -5.26 41.96 10.79
CA ASP A 521 -4.09 41.26 11.29
C ASP A 521 -3.85 39.99 10.49
N GLU A 522 -2.74 39.26 10.72
CA GLU A 522 -2.41 38.03 9.99
C GLU A 522 -3.59 37.03 9.97
N GLY A 523 -4.27 36.95 8.83
CA GLY A 523 -5.36 36.00 8.59
C GLY A 523 -6.73 36.34 9.16
N GLN A 524 -6.91 37.48 9.84
CA GLN A 524 -8.23 37.90 10.40
C GLN A 524 -8.46 39.40 10.29
N VAL A 525 -9.72 39.81 10.13
CA VAL A 525 -10.18 41.20 10.32
C VAL A 525 -11.07 41.26 11.54
N GLU A 526 -10.74 42.18 12.43
CA GLU A 526 -11.46 42.48 13.66
C GLU A 526 -12.19 43.81 13.52
N THR A 527 -13.45 43.83 13.86
CA THR A 527 -14.18 45.06 14.16
C THR A 527 -14.59 45.07 15.62
N ARG A 528 -14.47 46.24 16.27
CA ARG A 528 -14.89 46.48 17.65
C ARG A 528 -15.65 47.76 17.76
N VAL A 529 -16.83 47.72 18.36
CA VAL A 529 -17.62 48.92 18.70
C VAL A 529 -17.67 49.01 20.22
N SER A 530 -17.26 50.15 20.75
CA SER A 530 -17.23 50.42 22.20
C SER A 530 -17.93 51.73 22.51
N ASP A 531 -18.86 51.73 23.45
CA ASP A 531 -19.52 52.91 23.98
C ASP A 531 -19.22 53.13 25.46
N ASP A 532 -19.41 54.39 25.93
CA ASP A 532 -19.25 54.82 27.30
C ASP A 532 -20.59 54.93 28.07
N GLY A 533 -21.59 54.17 27.64
CA GLY A 533 -22.97 54.23 28.16
C GLY A 533 -23.18 53.46 29.47
N ILE A 534 -24.44 53.27 29.84
CA ILE A 534 -24.83 52.63 31.10
C ILE A 534 -24.45 51.15 31.20
N GLY A 535 -24.17 50.46 30.06
CA GLY A 535 -23.90 49.03 30.03
C GLY A 535 -25.06 48.20 30.54
N PHE A 536 -24.87 46.87 30.56
CA PHE A 536 -25.82 45.90 31.08
C PHE A 536 -25.12 44.62 31.53
N ASP A 537 -25.82 43.76 32.29
CA ASP A 537 -25.29 42.48 32.71
C ASP A 537 -25.29 41.48 31.53
N ALA A 538 -24.11 41.25 30.95
CA ALA A 538 -23.95 40.38 29.79
C ALA A 538 -24.16 38.87 30.12
N LEU A 539 -24.10 38.44 31.39
CA LEU A 539 -24.35 37.06 31.79
C LEU A 539 -25.83 36.67 31.59
N HIS A 540 -26.72 37.61 31.70
CA HIS A 540 -28.16 37.42 31.47
C HIS A 540 -28.62 37.76 30.04
N ALA A 541 -27.68 38.04 29.12
CA ALA A 541 -27.98 38.33 27.72
C ALA A 541 -28.71 37.19 26.97
N GLY A 542 -28.55 35.93 27.43
CA GLY A 542 -29.29 34.78 26.91
C GLY A 542 -30.79 34.81 27.22
N GLU A 543 -31.20 35.39 28.35
CA GLU A 543 -32.62 35.57 28.73
C GLU A 543 -33.26 36.78 28.02
N LEU A 544 -32.46 37.76 27.61
CA LEU A 544 -32.91 38.91 26.84
C LEU A 544 -33.36 38.53 25.41
N ALA A 545 -32.80 37.46 24.84
CA ALA A 545 -33.25 36.91 23.55
C ALA A 545 -34.75 36.48 23.60
N ASN A 546 -35.23 35.96 24.73
CA ASN A 546 -36.61 35.55 24.94
C ASN A 546 -37.58 36.73 25.11
N ARG A 547 -37.08 37.96 25.25
CA ARG A 547 -37.88 39.20 25.41
C ARG A 547 -37.85 40.11 24.18
N GLY A 548 -37.52 39.58 22.99
CA GLY A 548 -37.59 40.35 21.75
C GLY A 548 -36.27 41.04 21.34
N HIS A 549 -35.16 40.84 22.02
CA HIS A 549 -33.84 41.40 21.65
C HIS A 549 -33.08 40.49 20.68
N TYR A 550 -33.62 40.31 19.48
CA TYR A 550 -33.01 39.44 18.43
C TYR A 550 -31.70 39.99 17.86
N GLY A 551 -31.37 41.27 18.07
CA GLY A 551 -30.19 41.91 17.48
C GLY A 551 -28.84 41.29 17.91
N LEU A 552 -28.68 41.05 19.23
CA LEU A 552 -27.43 40.49 19.77
C LEU A 552 -27.20 39.03 19.32
N ALA A 553 -28.26 38.23 19.33
CA ALA A 553 -28.21 36.83 18.85
C ALA A 553 -27.94 36.77 17.35
N GLY A 554 -28.59 37.60 16.55
CA GLY A 554 -28.38 37.67 15.10
C GLY A 554 -26.97 38.18 14.70
N MET A 555 -26.35 39.06 15.49
CA MET A 555 -24.94 39.43 15.26
C MET A 555 -24.02 38.28 15.48
N ARG A 556 -24.20 37.52 16.58
CA ARG A 556 -23.39 36.32 16.87
C ARG A 556 -23.51 35.28 15.77
N GLU A 557 -24.72 34.90 15.41
CA GLU A 557 -25.02 33.89 14.40
C GLU A 557 -24.37 34.22 13.05
N ARG A 558 -24.56 35.46 12.57
CA ARG A 558 -23.96 35.91 11.30
C ARG A 558 -22.44 35.84 11.29
N VAL A 559 -21.77 36.19 12.41
CA VAL A 559 -20.32 36.14 12.51
C VAL A 559 -19.82 34.66 12.54
N GLU A 560 -20.53 33.80 13.26
CA GLU A 560 -20.16 32.35 13.37
C GLU A 560 -20.41 31.64 12.02
N LEU A 561 -21.48 31.94 11.30
CA LEU A 561 -21.74 31.41 9.94
C LEU A 561 -20.66 31.84 8.93
N ALA A 562 -20.07 33.04 9.10
CA ALA A 562 -18.94 33.51 8.31
C ALA A 562 -17.60 32.87 8.72
N GLY A 563 -17.61 31.89 9.62
CA GLY A 563 -16.39 31.23 10.16
C GLY A 563 -15.61 32.09 11.13
N GLY A 564 -16.25 33.13 11.68
CA GLY A 564 -15.65 34.10 12.60
C GLY A 564 -15.91 33.81 14.08
N SER A 565 -15.48 34.74 14.94
CA SER A 565 -15.76 34.73 16.38
C SER A 565 -16.37 36.04 16.84
N TYR A 566 -17.40 35.94 17.69
CA TYR A 566 -18.11 37.06 18.28
C TYR A 566 -17.88 37.13 19.79
N ARG A 567 -17.66 38.33 20.33
CA ARG A 567 -17.53 38.56 21.76
C ARG A 567 -18.31 39.83 22.14
N LEU A 568 -19.10 39.72 23.21
CA LEU A 568 -19.83 40.83 23.85
C LEU A 568 -19.30 40.98 25.26
N ILE A 569 -18.91 42.21 25.64
CA ILE A 569 -18.46 42.56 26.96
C ILE A 569 -19.27 43.79 27.41
N SER A 570 -20.01 43.66 28.49
CA SER A 570 -20.78 44.76 29.06
C SER A 570 -20.92 44.53 30.58
N ALA A 571 -20.91 45.61 31.34
CA ALA A 571 -21.25 45.63 32.75
C ALA A 571 -21.96 46.92 33.10
N PRO A 572 -22.89 46.92 34.06
CA PRO A 572 -23.56 48.14 34.52
C PRO A 572 -22.58 49.23 34.92
N GLY A 573 -22.73 50.44 34.31
CA GLY A 573 -21.88 51.58 34.52
C GLY A 573 -20.55 51.64 33.75
N TYR A 574 -20.24 50.61 32.94
CA TYR A 574 -18.94 50.52 32.21
C TYR A 574 -19.09 50.50 30.67
N GLY A 575 -20.29 50.75 30.16
CA GLY A 575 -20.57 50.74 28.72
C GLY A 575 -20.60 49.33 28.12
N THR A 576 -20.55 49.25 26.79
CA THR A 576 -20.62 47.97 26.04
C THR A 576 -19.53 47.90 24.99
N VAL A 577 -18.94 46.73 24.83
CA VAL A 577 -17.99 46.40 23.76
C VAL A 577 -18.53 45.19 22.97
N VAL A 578 -18.78 45.42 21.68
CA VAL A 578 -19.08 44.36 20.69
C VAL A 578 -17.85 44.15 19.84
N GLN A 579 -17.39 42.92 19.76
CA GLN A 579 -16.22 42.53 18.99
C GLN A 579 -16.55 41.37 18.04
N ALA A 580 -16.23 41.53 16.77
CA ALA A 580 -16.40 40.51 15.76
C ALA A 580 -15.07 40.32 15.00
N ARG A 581 -14.68 39.09 14.80
CA ARG A 581 -13.51 38.70 14.01
C ARG A 581 -13.94 37.76 12.92
N VAL A 582 -13.49 37.99 11.67
CA VAL A 582 -13.74 37.10 10.53
C VAL A 582 -12.42 36.71 9.87
N PRO A 583 -12.31 35.50 9.29
CA PRO A 583 -11.12 35.08 8.55
C PRO A 583 -10.83 36.04 7.40
N TYR A 584 -9.56 36.33 7.16
CA TYR A 584 -9.11 37.20 6.08
C TYR A 584 -8.04 36.49 5.24
N GLN A 585 -8.29 36.32 3.96
CA GLN A 585 -7.26 35.95 3.00
C GLN A 585 -6.87 37.21 2.22
N ARG A 586 -5.63 37.63 2.35
CA ARG A 586 -5.11 38.75 1.58
C ARG A 586 -5.12 38.36 0.10
N VAL A 587 -6.04 38.94 -0.68
CA VAL A 587 -5.98 38.78 -2.13
C VAL A 587 -4.74 39.54 -2.60
N PRO A 588 -3.77 38.90 -3.26
CA PRO A 588 -2.66 39.62 -3.85
C PRO A 588 -3.18 40.58 -4.92
N VAL A 589 -2.77 41.83 -4.86
CA VAL A 589 -3.04 42.88 -5.88
C VAL A 589 -2.26 42.54 -7.14
#